data_d867aa8efb201a58dc105377cbb96ae0
#
_entry.id   d867aa8efb201a58dc105377cbb96ae0
#
_cell.length_a   1.000
_cell.length_b   1.000
_cell.length_c   1.000
_cell.angle_alpha   90.00
_cell.angle_beta   90.00
_cell.angle_gamma   90.00
#
_symmetry.space_group_name_H-M   'P 1'
#
loop_
_entity.id
_entity.type
_entity.pdbx_description
1 polymer ?
#
loop_
_entity_poly.entity_id
_entity_poly.type
_entity_poly.pdbx_seq_one_letter_code
_entity_poly.pdbx_strand_id
1 'polypeptide(L)'
;MVLSTGVLRAIARSHPTITLDVLASPLNAPIIEAADYVGEVITFDKRSLASYLPMALRLRRARYDAVVDCMVTAPSVTTLLLVLASGARHRIGIAGRGNDDAFTVSVPPDSRPDGHMVDRLSALARAFDVNPDTMDRRPSLDISEAELARAVALWAGGSQESHGARVLVNVSAGSSERMWPDERYVRVMRHIRERHPDVVLRVIGAPAEMPRATRIADAAGGGGDARVVATPTIRAAFALVATADLVITPDTSIAHAASALRIPAVAMYSSEKSERWGLYDNPGRMVIHPASSLEGLSAERVIDAVDEVWESALSRRG
;
A
#
# COMPACT_ATOMS: atom_id res chain seq x y z
N MET A 1 -6.66 1.74 -0.69
CA MET A 1 -6.80 1.11 -2.02
C MET A 1 -6.00 -0.20 -2.09
N VAL A 2 -4.65 -0.25 -1.94
CA VAL A 2 -3.88 -1.52 -2.07
C VAL A 2 -4.51 -2.66 -1.25
N LEU A 3 -4.81 -2.43 0.03
CA LEU A 3 -5.39 -3.44 0.92
C LEU A 3 -6.80 -3.92 0.55
N SER A 4 -7.52 -3.20 -0.31
CA SER A 4 -8.85 -3.61 -0.78
C SER A 4 -8.82 -4.45 -2.05
N THR A 5 -7.69 -4.58 -2.73
CA THR A 5 -7.60 -5.28 -4.03
C THR A 5 -7.99 -6.76 -3.93
N GLY A 6 -7.67 -7.43 -2.82
CA GLY A 6 -8.05 -8.84 -2.60
C GLY A 6 -9.56 -9.04 -2.57
N VAL A 7 -10.30 -8.23 -1.79
CA VAL A 7 -11.77 -8.32 -1.73
C VAL A 7 -12.42 -7.86 -3.02
N LEU A 8 -11.92 -6.81 -3.68
CA LEU A 8 -12.45 -6.36 -4.97
C LEU A 8 -12.31 -7.45 -6.04
N ARG A 9 -11.14 -8.09 -6.12
CA ARG A 9 -10.89 -9.23 -7.01
C ARG A 9 -11.83 -10.41 -6.69
N ALA A 10 -12.01 -10.75 -5.42
CA ALA A 10 -12.88 -11.84 -5.02
C ALA A 10 -14.35 -11.56 -5.39
N ILE A 11 -14.84 -10.35 -5.18
CA ILE A 11 -16.20 -9.94 -5.59
C ILE A 11 -16.33 -10.00 -7.12
N ALA A 12 -15.42 -9.40 -7.87
CA ALA A 12 -15.48 -9.37 -9.32
C ALA A 12 -15.47 -10.77 -9.95
N ARG A 13 -14.76 -11.73 -9.33
CA ARG A 13 -14.64 -13.10 -9.82
C ARG A 13 -15.65 -14.09 -9.20
N SER A 14 -16.51 -13.63 -8.30
CA SER A 14 -17.52 -14.50 -7.66
C SER A 14 -18.57 -15.00 -8.65
N HIS A 15 -18.85 -14.21 -9.71
CA HIS A 15 -19.78 -14.62 -10.76
C HIS A 15 -19.35 -13.99 -12.10
N PRO A 16 -19.47 -14.74 -13.24
CA PRO A 16 -18.98 -14.27 -14.54
C PRO A 16 -19.73 -13.04 -15.12
N THR A 17 -20.91 -12.73 -14.59
CA THR A 17 -21.71 -11.57 -15.05
C THR A 17 -21.42 -10.29 -14.24
N ILE A 18 -20.58 -10.36 -13.20
CA ILE A 18 -20.24 -9.17 -12.42
C ILE A 18 -19.27 -8.30 -13.22
N THR A 19 -19.68 -7.05 -13.44
CA THR A 19 -18.79 -5.97 -13.87
C THR A 19 -18.56 -5.06 -12.67
N LEU A 20 -17.31 -4.89 -12.27
CA LEU A 20 -16.92 -4.09 -11.12
C LEU A 20 -16.31 -2.77 -11.56
N ASP A 21 -16.99 -1.66 -11.26
CA ASP A 21 -16.41 -0.33 -11.38
C ASP A 21 -15.94 0.18 -10.03
N VAL A 22 -14.89 0.98 -10.01
CA VAL A 22 -14.28 1.48 -8.77
C VAL A 22 -14.30 3.00 -8.73
N LEU A 23 -14.99 3.57 -7.73
CA LEU A 23 -14.90 4.99 -7.41
C LEU A 23 -13.69 5.25 -6.53
N ALA A 24 -12.70 5.96 -7.02
CA ALA A 24 -11.44 6.22 -6.34
C ALA A 24 -11.07 7.71 -6.28
N SER A 25 -10.29 8.10 -5.27
CA SER A 25 -9.67 9.42 -5.28
C SER A 25 -8.57 9.51 -6.35
N PRO A 26 -8.18 10.72 -6.80
CA PRO A 26 -7.10 10.90 -7.78
C PRO A 26 -5.77 10.23 -7.38
N LEU A 27 -5.48 10.13 -6.08
CA LEU A 27 -4.27 9.45 -5.57
C LEU A 27 -4.40 7.91 -5.61
N ASN A 28 -5.62 7.38 -5.55
CA ASN A 28 -5.87 5.94 -5.47
C ASN A 28 -6.25 5.32 -6.82
N ALA A 29 -6.79 6.10 -7.77
CA ALA A 29 -7.18 5.62 -9.08
C ALA A 29 -6.03 4.90 -9.81
N PRO A 30 -4.80 5.45 -9.88
CA PRO A 30 -3.70 4.77 -10.56
C PRO A 30 -3.33 3.41 -9.97
N ILE A 31 -3.70 3.13 -8.71
CA ILE A 31 -3.37 1.86 -8.04
C ILE A 31 -4.16 0.69 -8.62
N ILE A 32 -5.39 0.96 -9.07
CA ILE A 32 -6.34 -0.08 -9.48
C ILE A 32 -6.60 -0.08 -11.00
N GLU A 33 -6.17 0.94 -11.75
CA GLU A 33 -6.44 1.10 -13.19
C GLU A 33 -5.92 -0.05 -14.05
N ALA A 34 -4.85 -0.75 -13.61
CA ALA A 34 -4.28 -1.86 -14.35
C ALA A 34 -4.88 -3.24 -13.96
N ALA A 35 -5.83 -3.28 -13.02
CA ALA A 35 -6.40 -4.54 -12.56
C ALA A 35 -7.38 -5.12 -13.60
N ASP A 36 -7.14 -6.36 -14.01
CA ASP A 36 -7.90 -7.07 -15.06
C ASP A 36 -9.36 -7.36 -14.71
N TYR A 37 -9.70 -7.26 -13.42
CA TYR A 37 -11.04 -7.49 -12.89
C TYR A 37 -11.87 -6.21 -12.70
N VAL A 38 -11.32 -5.04 -13.05
CA VAL A 38 -11.99 -3.73 -12.96
C VAL A 38 -12.46 -3.28 -14.34
N GLY A 39 -13.73 -2.92 -14.45
CA GLY A 39 -14.31 -2.38 -15.68
C GLY A 39 -13.93 -0.92 -15.87
N GLU A 40 -14.45 -0.03 -15.04
CA GLU A 40 -14.15 1.39 -15.09
C GLU A 40 -13.60 1.90 -13.75
N VAL A 41 -12.56 2.75 -13.80
CA VAL A 41 -12.10 3.52 -12.63
C VAL A 41 -12.60 4.94 -12.72
N ILE A 42 -13.54 5.28 -11.85
CA ILE A 42 -14.17 6.59 -11.77
C ILE A 42 -13.41 7.45 -10.75
N THR A 43 -12.76 8.50 -11.21
CA THR A 43 -12.03 9.40 -10.32
C THR A 43 -12.95 10.45 -9.71
N PHE A 44 -12.89 10.61 -8.39
CA PHE A 44 -13.66 11.58 -7.64
C PHE A 44 -12.80 12.33 -6.61
N ASP A 45 -12.70 13.65 -6.75
CA ASP A 45 -12.05 14.50 -5.74
C ASP A 45 -13.07 15.06 -4.75
N LYS A 46 -13.14 14.46 -3.57
CA LYS A 46 -14.04 14.87 -2.47
C LYS A 46 -13.79 16.31 -1.95
N ARG A 47 -12.67 16.94 -2.29
CA ARG A 47 -12.36 18.31 -1.89
C ARG A 47 -13.05 19.35 -2.76
N SER A 48 -13.51 18.96 -3.96
CA SER A 48 -14.24 19.83 -4.87
C SER A 48 -15.74 19.70 -4.64
N LEU A 49 -16.36 20.66 -3.97
CA LEU A 49 -17.82 20.65 -3.76
C LEU A 49 -18.60 20.63 -5.08
N ALA A 50 -18.07 21.30 -6.11
CA ALA A 50 -18.70 21.33 -7.43
C ALA A 50 -18.76 19.95 -8.11
N SER A 51 -17.94 18.99 -7.70
CA SER A 51 -17.91 17.64 -8.28
C SER A 51 -19.01 16.71 -7.77
N TYR A 52 -19.68 17.04 -6.66
CA TYR A 52 -20.64 16.15 -6.00
C TYR A 52 -21.91 15.92 -6.82
N LEU A 53 -22.55 16.98 -7.30
CA LEU A 53 -23.77 16.85 -8.09
C LEU A 53 -23.54 16.13 -9.42
N PRO A 54 -22.52 16.48 -10.23
CA PRO A 54 -22.20 15.72 -11.44
C PRO A 54 -21.93 14.25 -11.15
N MET A 55 -21.18 13.93 -10.06
CA MET A 55 -20.92 12.55 -9.70
C MET A 55 -22.17 11.80 -9.27
N ALA A 56 -23.01 12.37 -8.43
CA ALA A 56 -24.29 11.79 -8.04
C ALA A 56 -25.17 11.47 -9.26
N LEU A 57 -25.26 12.40 -10.21
CA LEU A 57 -26.01 12.21 -11.47
C LEU A 57 -25.37 11.11 -12.34
N ARG A 58 -24.05 11.03 -12.40
CA ARG A 58 -23.34 9.97 -13.12
C ARG A 58 -23.66 8.60 -12.53
N LEU A 59 -23.50 8.42 -11.22
CA LEU A 59 -23.79 7.18 -10.52
C LEU A 59 -25.24 6.73 -10.71
N ARG A 60 -26.17 7.68 -10.63
CA ARG A 60 -27.60 7.37 -10.84
C ARG A 60 -27.92 6.96 -12.27
N ARG A 61 -27.28 7.57 -13.28
CA ARG A 61 -27.44 7.22 -14.70
C ARG A 61 -26.83 5.88 -15.05
N ALA A 62 -25.75 5.49 -14.37
CA ALA A 62 -25.10 4.21 -14.56
C ALA A 62 -25.98 3.01 -14.13
N ARG A 63 -26.99 3.24 -13.27
CA ARG A 63 -27.97 2.23 -12.83
C ARG A 63 -27.31 0.99 -12.25
N TYR A 64 -26.32 1.18 -11.37
CA TYR A 64 -25.67 0.06 -10.69
C TYR A 64 -26.69 -0.79 -9.92
N ASP A 65 -26.63 -2.11 -10.04
CA ASP A 65 -27.44 -3.05 -9.25
C ASP A 65 -27.01 -3.04 -7.78
N ALA A 66 -25.70 -2.94 -7.55
CA ALA A 66 -25.12 -2.89 -6.23
C ALA A 66 -24.04 -1.80 -6.09
N VAL A 67 -23.95 -1.20 -4.91
CA VAL A 67 -22.86 -0.32 -4.51
C VAL A 67 -22.30 -0.80 -3.18
N VAL A 68 -20.99 -0.94 -3.08
CA VAL A 68 -20.28 -1.43 -1.88
C VAL A 68 -19.50 -0.28 -1.24
N ASP A 69 -19.77 0.01 0.03
CA ASP A 69 -18.96 0.94 0.82
C ASP A 69 -17.79 0.21 1.47
N CYS A 70 -16.58 0.50 1.00
CA CYS A 70 -15.34 -0.03 1.53
C CYS A 70 -14.79 0.75 2.75
N MET A 71 -15.55 1.67 3.33
CA MET A 71 -15.15 2.44 4.52
C MET A 71 -15.40 1.65 5.80
N VAL A 72 -14.64 0.58 5.99
CA VAL A 72 -14.85 -0.38 7.09
C VAL A 72 -14.34 0.08 8.47
N THR A 73 -13.71 1.24 8.60
CA THR A 73 -13.17 1.74 9.90
C THR A 73 -14.02 2.80 10.53
N ALA A 74 -14.50 3.75 9.75
CA ALA A 74 -15.35 4.84 10.21
C ALA A 74 -16.28 5.28 9.08
N PRO A 75 -17.53 5.64 9.38
CA PRO A 75 -18.45 6.20 8.40
C PRO A 75 -17.87 7.47 7.76
N SER A 76 -18.05 7.62 6.47
CA SER A 76 -17.75 8.84 5.75
C SER A 76 -19.06 9.44 5.21
N VAL A 77 -19.44 10.59 5.70
CA VAL A 77 -20.67 11.28 5.24
C VAL A 77 -20.65 11.45 3.72
N THR A 78 -19.50 11.81 3.15
CA THR A 78 -19.34 11.93 1.71
C THR A 78 -19.65 10.64 0.97
N THR A 79 -19.10 9.52 1.44
CA THR A 79 -19.30 8.20 0.82
C THR A 79 -20.75 7.79 0.95
N LEU A 80 -21.38 7.98 2.12
CA LEU A 80 -22.78 7.65 2.35
C LEU A 80 -23.72 8.45 1.43
N LEU A 81 -23.45 9.74 1.24
CA LEU A 81 -24.22 10.56 0.31
C LEU A 81 -24.13 10.03 -1.13
N LEU A 82 -22.97 9.60 -1.58
CA LEU A 82 -22.79 9.02 -2.91
C LEU A 82 -23.46 7.64 -3.03
N VAL A 83 -23.38 6.82 -1.98
CA VAL A 83 -24.09 5.53 -1.90
C VAL A 83 -25.60 5.72 -2.04
N LEU A 84 -26.18 6.66 -1.30
CA LEU A 84 -27.61 6.98 -1.38
C LEU A 84 -27.98 7.59 -2.74
N ALA A 85 -27.17 8.52 -3.25
CA ALA A 85 -27.40 9.19 -4.53
C ALA A 85 -27.32 8.25 -5.75
N SER A 86 -26.58 7.14 -5.64
CA SER A 86 -26.46 6.14 -6.70
C SER A 86 -27.82 5.56 -7.12
N GLY A 87 -28.74 5.46 -6.16
CA GLY A 87 -30.04 4.83 -6.37
C GLY A 87 -29.94 3.32 -6.58
N ALA A 88 -28.80 2.70 -6.26
CA ALA A 88 -28.62 1.27 -6.38
C ALA A 88 -29.60 0.48 -5.49
N ARG A 89 -30.09 -0.64 -6.02
CA ARG A 89 -31.00 -1.53 -5.30
C ARG A 89 -30.34 -2.13 -4.08
N HIS A 90 -29.07 -2.56 -4.22
CA HIS A 90 -28.29 -3.15 -3.15
C HIS A 90 -27.20 -2.15 -2.72
N ARG A 91 -27.36 -1.57 -1.54
CA ARG A 91 -26.35 -0.74 -0.91
C ARG A 91 -25.72 -1.54 0.22
N ILE A 92 -24.48 -1.91 0.05
CA ILE A 92 -23.79 -2.90 0.87
C ILE A 92 -22.72 -2.18 1.74
N GLY A 93 -22.70 -2.48 3.02
CA GLY A 93 -21.71 -1.94 3.96
C GLY A 93 -21.57 -2.80 5.21
N ILE A 94 -20.59 -2.47 6.05
CA ILE A 94 -20.36 -3.16 7.32
C ILE A 94 -21.34 -2.65 8.38
N ALA A 95 -22.04 -3.57 9.05
CA ALA A 95 -23.00 -3.30 10.10
C ALA A 95 -22.37 -2.70 11.38
N GLY A 96 -23.22 -2.03 12.20
CA GLY A 96 -22.85 -1.61 13.54
C GLY A 96 -21.96 -0.39 13.63
N ARG A 97 -21.96 0.47 12.58
CA ARG A 97 -21.14 1.68 12.52
C ARG A 97 -21.93 2.99 12.68
N GLY A 98 -23.22 2.90 13.01
CA GLY A 98 -24.12 4.06 13.11
C GLY A 98 -24.54 4.63 11.75
N ASN A 99 -24.36 3.88 10.68
CA ASN A 99 -24.72 4.22 9.31
C ASN A 99 -25.54 3.11 8.60
N ASP A 100 -26.07 2.18 9.40
CA ASP A 100 -26.78 1.00 8.90
C ASP A 100 -28.01 1.38 8.06
N ASP A 101 -28.70 2.47 8.38
CA ASP A 101 -29.86 2.95 7.62
C ASP A 101 -29.55 3.34 6.15
N ALA A 102 -28.28 3.59 5.83
CA ALA A 102 -27.86 3.87 4.46
C ALA A 102 -27.76 2.58 3.60
N PHE A 103 -27.66 1.43 4.27
CA PHE A 103 -27.45 0.15 3.60
C PHE A 103 -28.75 -0.67 3.52
N THR A 104 -28.93 -1.34 2.40
CA THR A 104 -29.99 -2.37 2.23
C THR A 104 -29.48 -3.75 2.56
N VAL A 105 -28.15 -3.92 2.56
CA VAL A 105 -27.45 -5.16 2.96
C VAL A 105 -26.35 -4.76 3.94
N SER A 106 -26.58 -5.03 5.22
CA SER A 106 -25.60 -4.80 6.29
C SER A 106 -24.85 -6.10 6.56
N VAL A 107 -23.56 -6.10 6.26
CA VAL A 107 -22.69 -7.27 6.45
C VAL A 107 -22.12 -7.24 7.86
N PRO A 108 -22.22 -8.34 8.61
CA PRO A 108 -21.56 -8.44 9.92
C PRO A 108 -20.06 -8.13 9.81
N PRO A 109 -19.49 -7.37 10.75
CA PRO A 109 -18.04 -7.13 10.77
C PRO A 109 -17.29 -8.44 10.99
N ASP A 110 -15.99 -8.47 10.71
CA ASP A 110 -15.13 -9.56 11.11
C ASP A 110 -15.24 -9.79 12.64
N SER A 111 -15.20 -11.03 13.05
CA SER A 111 -15.25 -11.43 14.48
C SER A 111 -14.07 -10.89 15.30
N ARG A 112 -13.00 -10.47 14.64
CA ARG A 112 -11.81 -9.83 15.25
C ARG A 112 -11.87 -8.31 15.10
N PRO A 113 -12.37 -7.57 16.12
CA PRO A 113 -12.50 -6.11 16.04
C PRO A 113 -11.16 -5.39 15.80
N ASP A 114 -10.05 -6.00 16.23
CA ASP A 114 -8.68 -5.48 16.06
C ASP A 114 -7.92 -6.13 14.90
N GLY A 115 -8.60 -6.95 14.09
CA GLY A 115 -8.02 -7.64 12.94
C GLY A 115 -7.47 -6.69 11.87
N HIS A 116 -6.55 -7.22 11.05
CA HIS A 116 -5.93 -6.48 9.97
C HIS A 116 -6.98 -5.92 8.98
N MET A 117 -6.68 -4.79 8.35
CA MET A 117 -7.59 -4.11 7.43
C MET A 117 -8.03 -5.01 6.26
N VAL A 118 -7.16 -5.88 5.76
CA VAL A 118 -7.49 -6.87 4.73
C VAL A 118 -8.60 -7.80 5.19
N ASP A 119 -8.51 -8.33 6.42
CA ASP A 119 -9.51 -9.25 6.97
C ASP A 119 -10.85 -8.54 7.15
N ARG A 120 -10.82 -7.31 7.65
CA ARG A 120 -12.03 -6.48 7.84
C ARG A 120 -12.73 -6.16 6.52
N LEU A 121 -11.98 -5.84 5.47
CA LEU A 121 -12.51 -5.60 4.12
C LEU A 121 -13.08 -6.88 3.53
N SER A 122 -12.44 -8.02 3.78
CA SER A 122 -12.86 -9.31 3.25
C SER A 122 -14.27 -9.73 3.72
N ALA A 123 -14.74 -9.21 4.86
CA ALA A 123 -16.11 -9.45 5.32
C ALA A 123 -17.17 -9.02 4.29
N LEU A 124 -16.90 -7.97 3.48
CA LEU A 124 -17.82 -7.49 2.44
C LEU A 124 -18.11 -8.55 1.36
N ALA A 125 -17.20 -9.50 1.15
CA ALA A 125 -17.37 -10.58 0.19
C ALA A 125 -18.59 -11.49 0.51
N ARG A 126 -19.01 -11.54 1.79
CA ARG A 126 -20.20 -12.31 2.21
C ARG A 126 -21.48 -11.88 1.48
N ALA A 127 -21.59 -10.61 1.11
CA ALA A 127 -22.74 -10.10 0.36
C ALA A 127 -22.83 -10.66 -1.08
N PHE A 128 -21.80 -11.38 -1.53
CA PHE A 128 -21.69 -12.00 -2.85
C PHE A 128 -21.48 -13.53 -2.76
N ASP A 129 -21.93 -14.12 -1.67
CA ASP A 129 -21.79 -15.57 -1.36
C ASP A 129 -20.33 -16.08 -1.38
N VAL A 130 -19.37 -15.18 -1.20
CA VAL A 130 -17.95 -15.52 -1.07
C VAL A 130 -17.60 -15.67 0.40
N ASN A 131 -17.07 -16.83 0.77
CA ASN A 131 -16.60 -17.06 2.14
C ASN A 131 -15.25 -16.35 2.37
N PRO A 132 -15.19 -15.34 3.27
CA PRO A 132 -13.94 -14.63 3.57
C PRO A 132 -12.82 -15.53 4.07
N ASP A 133 -13.14 -16.67 4.72
CA ASP A 133 -12.14 -17.53 5.32
C ASP A 133 -11.44 -18.46 4.32
N THR A 134 -12.04 -18.67 3.16
CA THR A 134 -11.50 -19.53 2.10
C THR A 134 -11.06 -18.77 0.85
N MET A 135 -11.47 -17.52 0.68
CA MET A 135 -11.04 -16.70 -0.46
C MET A 135 -9.57 -16.29 -0.36
N ASP A 136 -8.95 -16.03 -1.48
CA ASP A 136 -7.64 -15.35 -1.52
C ASP A 136 -7.80 -13.87 -1.16
N ARG A 137 -7.50 -13.54 0.11
CA ARG A 137 -7.61 -12.17 0.65
C ARG A 137 -6.42 -11.29 0.30
N ARG A 138 -5.34 -11.87 -0.23
CA ARG A 138 -4.08 -11.15 -0.40
C ARG A 138 -4.27 -9.95 -1.31
N PRO A 139 -3.75 -8.78 -0.90
CA PRO A 139 -3.63 -7.66 -1.82
C PRO A 139 -2.82 -8.04 -3.06
N SER A 140 -3.13 -7.43 -4.19
CA SER A 140 -2.36 -7.58 -5.43
C SER A 140 -2.17 -6.23 -6.11
N LEU A 141 -1.10 -6.12 -6.86
CA LEU A 141 -0.79 -4.97 -7.70
C LEU A 141 -0.33 -5.47 -9.07
N ASP A 142 -1.00 -5.02 -10.11
CA ASP A 142 -0.64 -5.34 -11.47
C ASP A 142 0.34 -4.28 -11.99
N ILE A 143 1.60 -4.67 -12.15
CA ILE A 143 2.68 -3.82 -12.67
C ILE A 143 2.98 -4.29 -14.09
N SER A 144 2.84 -3.38 -15.05
CA SER A 144 3.06 -3.71 -16.47
C SER A 144 4.56 -3.96 -16.77
N GLU A 145 4.84 -4.74 -17.80
CA GLU A 145 6.20 -5.00 -18.25
C GLU A 145 6.97 -3.70 -18.54
N ALA A 146 6.30 -2.70 -19.11
CA ALA A 146 6.90 -1.40 -19.39
C ALA A 146 7.26 -0.64 -18.10
N GLU A 147 6.48 -0.78 -17.03
CA GLU A 147 6.80 -0.19 -15.71
C GLU A 147 7.96 -0.95 -15.06
N LEU A 148 7.96 -2.28 -15.13
CA LEU A 148 9.06 -3.10 -14.62
C LEU A 148 10.37 -2.78 -15.35
N ALA A 149 10.36 -2.69 -16.67
CA ALA A 149 11.55 -2.34 -17.46
C ALA A 149 12.12 -0.97 -17.08
N ARG A 150 11.24 0.04 -16.90
CA ARG A 150 11.67 1.36 -16.42
C ARG A 150 12.24 1.31 -15.00
N ALA A 151 11.64 0.53 -14.11
CA ALA A 151 12.12 0.37 -12.75
C ALA A 151 13.49 -0.33 -12.70
N VAL A 152 13.68 -1.39 -13.50
CA VAL A 152 14.98 -2.07 -13.63
C VAL A 152 16.07 -1.11 -14.10
N ALA A 153 15.78 -0.24 -15.06
CA ALA A 153 16.74 0.76 -15.53
C ALA A 153 17.18 1.75 -14.43
N LEU A 154 16.33 2.01 -13.45
CA LEU A 154 16.66 2.90 -12.31
C LEU A 154 17.60 2.24 -11.29
N TRP A 155 17.73 0.92 -11.30
CA TRP A 155 18.73 0.21 -10.49
C TRP A 155 20.11 0.28 -11.12
N ALA A 156 20.20 0.31 -12.43
CA ALA A 156 21.46 0.51 -13.13
C ALA A 156 22.02 1.91 -12.81
N GLY A 157 23.20 1.97 -12.27
CA GLY A 157 23.77 3.22 -11.80
C GLY A 157 25.25 3.32 -12.14
N GLY A 158 25.61 3.70 -13.38
CA GLY A 158 27.01 3.83 -13.80
C GLY A 158 27.53 2.60 -14.53
N SER A 159 28.83 2.59 -14.84
CA SER A 159 29.53 1.73 -15.78
C SER A 159 29.71 0.26 -15.37
N GLN A 160 29.10 -0.21 -14.28
CA GLN A 160 29.14 -1.61 -13.88
C GLN A 160 27.74 -2.15 -13.59
N GLU A 161 27.39 -3.29 -14.19
CA GLU A 161 26.24 -4.10 -13.80
C GLU A 161 26.51 -4.62 -12.37
N SER A 162 25.88 -4.02 -11.38
CA SER A 162 25.94 -4.56 -10.03
C SER A 162 25.02 -5.77 -9.95
N HIS A 163 25.59 -6.92 -9.61
CA HIS A 163 24.86 -8.17 -9.38
C HIS A 163 24.37 -8.30 -7.93
N GLY A 164 24.61 -7.30 -7.08
CA GLY A 164 24.23 -7.31 -5.68
C GLY A 164 22.73 -7.14 -5.43
N ALA A 165 22.30 -7.45 -4.22
CA ALA A 165 20.93 -7.31 -3.79
C ALA A 165 20.45 -5.84 -3.91
N ARG A 166 19.22 -5.65 -4.36
CA ARG A 166 18.57 -4.36 -4.58
C ARG A 166 17.77 -3.97 -3.34
N VAL A 167 18.22 -2.99 -2.60
CA VAL A 167 17.55 -2.50 -1.41
C VAL A 167 16.92 -1.13 -1.65
N LEU A 168 15.61 -1.06 -1.49
CA LEU A 168 14.83 0.16 -1.62
C LEU A 168 14.55 0.77 -0.25
N VAL A 169 14.99 2.02 -0.03
CA VAL A 169 14.77 2.75 1.20
C VAL A 169 13.78 3.89 0.96
N ASN A 170 12.60 3.81 1.55
CA ASN A 170 11.62 4.89 1.53
C ASN A 170 11.76 5.76 2.78
N VAL A 171 12.03 7.05 2.60
CA VAL A 171 12.20 8.00 3.71
C VAL A 171 10.98 8.86 3.98
N SER A 172 9.93 8.74 3.17
CA SER A 172 8.70 9.53 3.31
C SER A 172 7.69 8.87 4.23
N ALA A 173 6.89 9.67 4.90
CA ALA A 173 5.71 9.24 5.64
C ALA A 173 4.55 10.22 5.43
N GLY A 174 3.32 9.75 5.64
CA GLY A 174 2.12 10.58 5.48
C GLY A 174 1.82 11.53 6.65
N SER A 175 2.60 11.47 7.73
CA SER A 175 2.51 12.38 8.89
C SER A 175 3.84 12.46 9.61
N SER A 176 4.04 13.52 10.39
CA SER A 176 5.27 13.75 11.17
C SER A 176 5.55 12.63 12.19
N GLU A 177 4.53 12.07 12.82
CA GLU A 177 4.69 11.00 13.81
C GLU A 177 5.25 9.70 13.18
N ARG A 178 5.06 9.51 11.88
CA ARG A 178 5.60 8.37 11.12
C ARG A 178 6.94 8.67 10.45
N MET A 179 7.44 9.88 10.58
CA MET A 179 8.78 10.24 10.09
C MET A 179 9.83 9.65 11.03
N TRP A 180 10.77 8.91 10.45
CA TRP A 180 11.92 8.37 11.19
C TRP A 180 13.12 9.30 11.00
N PRO A 181 13.98 9.54 12.04
CA PRO A 181 15.12 10.46 11.95
C PRO A 181 16.13 10.12 10.85
N ASP A 182 16.65 11.16 10.17
CA ASP A 182 17.53 11.03 9.02
C ASP A 182 18.81 10.26 9.33
N GLU A 183 19.44 10.56 10.49
CA GLU A 183 20.68 9.94 10.93
C GLU A 183 20.55 8.42 11.15
N ARG A 184 19.35 7.94 11.47
CA ARG A 184 19.10 6.52 11.67
C ARG A 184 18.98 5.77 10.35
N TYR A 185 18.37 6.38 9.32
CA TYR A 185 18.43 5.84 7.96
C TYR A 185 19.86 5.72 7.46
N VAL A 186 20.67 6.77 7.67
CA VAL A 186 22.09 6.77 7.31
C VAL A 186 22.84 5.62 7.98
N ARG A 187 22.58 5.40 9.26
CA ARG A 187 23.22 4.33 10.04
C ARG A 187 22.84 2.93 9.52
N VAL A 188 21.57 2.68 9.25
CA VAL A 188 21.09 1.42 8.65
C VAL A 188 21.71 1.20 7.27
N MET A 189 21.72 2.20 6.41
CA MET A 189 22.30 2.09 5.06
C MET A 189 23.81 1.82 5.10
N ARG A 190 24.55 2.45 6.00
CA ARG A 190 25.98 2.19 6.20
C ARG A 190 26.23 0.76 6.68
N HIS A 191 25.45 0.28 7.66
CA HIS A 191 25.54 -1.09 8.14
C HIS A 191 25.31 -2.11 7.02
N ILE A 192 24.29 -1.91 6.18
CA ILE A 192 24.02 -2.79 5.05
C ILE A 192 25.21 -2.83 4.09
N ARG A 193 25.80 -1.69 3.74
CA ARG A 193 26.95 -1.60 2.84
C ARG A 193 28.22 -2.24 3.43
N GLU A 194 28.45 -2.07 4.71
CA GLU A 194 29.59 -2.68 5.40
C GLU A 194 29.51 -4.21 5.38
N ARG A 195 28.31 -4.77 5.54
CA ARG A 195 28.11 -6.23 5.50
C ARG A 195 27.98 -6.81 4.09
N HIS A 196 27.47 -6.01 3.15
CA HIS A 196 27.16 -6.41 1.78
C HIS A 196 27.69 -5.37 0.79
N PRO A 197 29.00 -5.38 0.49
CA PRO A 197 29.64 -4.33 -0.32
C PRO A 197 29.07 -4.19 -1.74
N ASP A 198 28.49 -5.26 -2.31
CA ASP A 198 27.92 -5.28 -3.66
C ASP A 198 26.45 -4.80 -3.70
N VAL A 199 25.87 -4.44 -2.54
CA VAL A 199 24.46 -4.03 -2.46
C VAL A 199 24.19 -2.77 -3.28
N VAL A 200 23.05 -2.74 -3.96
CA VAL A 200 22.54 -1.56 -4.66
C VAL A 200 21.46 -0.89 -3.82
N LEU A 201 21.77 0.28 -3.28
CA LEU A 201 20.83 1.07 -2.49
C LEU A 201 20.14 2.13 -3.36
N ARG A 202 18.81 2.18 -3.31
CA ARG A 202 18.02 3.28 -3.88
C ARG A 202 17.15 3.91 -2.82
N VAL A 203 17.20 5.23 -2.74
CA VAL A 203 16.41 6.02 -1.77
C VAL A 203 15.29 6.72 -2.53
N ILE A 204 14.06 6.55 -2.05
CA ILE A 204 12.88 7.23 -2.58
C ILE A 204 12.19 8.07 -1.53
N GLY A 205 11.48 9.08 -1.98
CA GLY A 205 10.61 9.93 -1.18
C GLY A 205 9.47 10.49 -2.01
N ALA A 206 8.44 11.01 -1.34
CA ALA A 206 7.44 11.83 -2.00
C ALA A 206 8.11 13.06 -2.66
N PRO A 207 7.52 13.67 -3.69
CA PRO A 207 8.14 14.82 -4.36
C PRO A 207 8.60 15.93 -3.42
N ALA A 208 7.84 16.23 -2.38
CA ALA A 208 8.21 17.23 -1.37
C ALA A 208 9.40 16.80 -0.48
N GLU A 209 9.65 15.50 -0.35
CA GLU A 209 10.69 14.91 0.49
C GLU A 209 11.99 14.61 -0.29
N MET A 210 12.05 14.91 -1.59
CA MET A 210 13.24 14.64 -2.40
C MET A 210 14.51 15.29 -1.87
N PRO A 211 14.51 16.57 -1.39
CA PRO A 211 15.70 17.17 -0.79
C PRO A 211 16.17 16.42 0.47
N ARG A 212 15.24 15.89 1.25
CA ARG A 212 15.53 15.04 2.42
C ARG A 212 16.16 13.71 1.99
N ALA A 213 15.56 13.04 1.01
CA ALA A 213 16.08 11.80 0.45
C ALA A 213 17.52 11.96 -0.04
N THR A 214 17.83 13.08 -0.72
CA THR A 214 19.19 13.41 -1.20
C THR A 214 20.16 13.54 -0.04
N ARG A 215 19.83 14.32 0.99
CA ARG A 215 20.71 14.46 2.17
C ARG A 215 21.02 13.13 2.84
N ILE A 216 20.00 12.25 2.98
CA ILE A 216 20.17 10.92 3.60
C ILE A 216 21.09 10.06 2.72
N ALA A 217 20.86 10.01 1.41
CA ALA A 217 21.67 9.22 0.49
C ALA A 217 23.13 9.69 0.46
N ASP A 218 23.38 11.00 0.38
CA ASP A 218 24.70 11.60 0.38
C ASP A 218 25.44 11.29 1.69
N ALA A 219 24.76 11.44 2.83
CA ALA A 219 25.33 11.14 4.13
C ALA A 219 25.61 9.62 4.33
N ALA A 220 24.87 8.74 3.66
CA ALA A 220 25.11 7.31 3.70
C ALA A 220 26.31 6.85 2.84
N GLY A 221 26.96 7.76 2.12
CA GLY A 221 28.13 7.47 1.29
C GLY A 221 27.82 7.68 -0.22
N GLY A 222 27.13 8.78 -0.52
CA GLY A 222 26.81 9.21 -1.88
C GLY A 222 28.06 9.37 -2.75
N GLY A 223 28.22 8.58 -3.74
CA GLY A 223 29.36 8.54 -4.66
C GLY A 223 29.22 7.45 -5.72
N GLY A 224 28.24 6.58 -5.58
CA GLY A 224 28.05 5.47 -6.53
C GLY A 224 26.91 4.53 -6.12
N ASP A 225 26.86 4.12 -4.86
CA ASP A 225 26.05 2.96 -4.46
C ASP A 225 24.73 3.33 -3.79
N ALA A 226 24.64 4.48 -3.07
CA ALA A 226 23.41 5.00 -2.52
C ALA A 226 22.91 6.18 -3.37
N ARG A 227 21.85 6.00 -4.16
CA ARG A 227 21.31 7.04 -5.05
C ARG A 227 19.84 7.32 -4.78
N VAL A 228 19.48 8.58 -4.89
CA VAL A 228 18.08 8.99 -4.90
C VAL A 228 17.46 8.71 -6.26
N VAL A 229 16.27 8.16 -6.24
CA VAL A 229 15.47 7.89 -7.43
C VAL A 229 14.16 8.67 -7.35
N ALA A 230 13.89 9.47 -8.37
CA ALA A 230 12.62 10.17 -8.48
C ALA A 230 11.51 9.22 -8.89
N THR A 231 10.44 9.20 -8.12
CA THR A 231 9.22 8.45 -8.42
C THR A 231 8.06 9.43 -8.61
N PRO A 232 7.87 9.97 -9.83
CA PRO A 232 6.89 11.03 -10.08
C PRO A 232 5.45 10.56 -9.87
N THR A 233 5.20 9.26 -9.89
CA THR A 233 3.90 8.66 -9.64
C THR A 233 3.99 7.53 -8.62
N ILE A 234 2.89 7.22 -7.98
CA ILE A 234 2.82 6.10 -7.05
C ILE A 234 3.11 4.75 -7.76
N ARG A 235 2.73 4.62 -9.03
CA ARG A 235 3.02 3.42 -9.81
C ARG A 235 4.52 3.24 -10.09
N ALA A 236 5.24 4.34 -10.35
CA ALA A 236 6.69 4.30 -10.49
C ALA A 236 7.37 3.79 -9.19
N ALA A 237 6.88 4.24 -8.03
CA ALA A 237 7.36 3.73 -6.75
C ALA A 237 7.02 2.24 -6.55
N PHE A 238 5.82 1.80 -6.92
CA PHE A 238 5.43 0.38 -6.82
C PHE A 238 6.21 -0.51 -7.78
N ALA A 239 6.53 -0.03 -8.98
CA ALA A 239 7.40 -0.76 -9.90
C ALA A 239 8.83 -0.93 -9.35
N LEU A 240 9.36 0.08 -8.65
CA LEU A 240 10.64 -0.06 -7.93
C LEU A 240 10.54 -1.08 -6.79
N VAL A 241 9.44 -1.10 -6.03
CA VAL A 241 9.19 -2.14 -5.03
C VAL A 241 9.19 -3.52 -5.68
N ALA A 242 8.50 -3.69 -6.82
CA ALA A 242 8.40 -4.98 -7.54
C ALA A 242 9.76 -5.52 -8.01
N THR A 243 10.74 -4.66 -8.19
CA THR A 243 12.09 -4.99 -8.67
C THR A 243 13.16 -4.95 -7.58
N ALA A 244 12.77 -4.71 -6.34
CA ALA A 244 13.64 -4.76 -5.16
C ALA A 244 13.72 -6.18 -4.58
N ASP A 245 14.81 -6.48 -3.89
CA ASP A 245 14.98 -7.69 -3.08
C ASP A 245 14.60 -7.45 -1.62
N LEU A 246 14.75 -6.21 -1.13
CA LEU A 246 14.36 -5.77 0.20
C LEU A 246 13.84 -4.34 0.18
N VAL A 247 12.81 -4.07 0.95
CA VAL A 247 12.26 -2.72 1.16
C VAL A 247 12.38 -2.31 2.62
N ILE A 248 12.89 -1.10 2.88
CA ILE A 248 12.91 -0.49 4.23
C ILE A 248 12.01 0.74 4.19
N THR A 249 10.98 0.77 5.02
CA THR A 249 9.95 1.83 4.93
C THR A 249 9.24 2.06 6.26
N PRO A 250 8.84 3.29 6.59
CA PRO A 250 7.84 3.50 7.63
C PRO A 250 6.44 3.06 7.14
N ASP A 251 5.44 3.16 8.02
CA ASP A 251 4.01 2.90 7.72
C ASP A 251 3.49 3.79 6.57
N THR A 252 3.54 3.27 5.36
CA THR A 252 3.13 3.95 4.13
C THR A 252 2.54 2.98 3.11
N SER A 253 2.06 3.52 1.97
CA SER A 253 1.64 2.71 0.84
C SER A 253 2.74 1.80 0.26
N ILE A 254 4.01 2.12 0.50
CA ILE A 254 5.16 1.30 0.08
C ILE A 254 5.21 -0.02 0.87
N ALA A 255 4.91 0.00 2.17
CA ALA A 255 4.79 -1.23 2.98
C ALA A 255 3.64 -2.13 2.46
N HIS A 256 2.51 -1.51 2.11
CA HIS A 256 1.38 -2.25 1.54
C HIS A 256 1.68 -2.80 0.14
N ALA A 257 2.43 -2.05 -0.69
CA ALA A 257 2.89 -2.53 -1.98
C ALA A 257 3.85 -3.71 -1.83
N ALA A 258 4.80 -3.64 -0.88
CA ALA A 258 5.70 -4.76 -0.58
C ALA A 258 4.91 -6.01 -0.17
N SER A 259 3.83 -5.88 0.62
CA SER A 259 2.94 -7.00 0.96
C SER A 259 2.23 -7.54 -0.28
N ALA A 260 1.64 -6.68 -1.11
CA ALA A 260 0.91 -7.08 -2.30
C ALA A 260 1.79 -7.78 -3.35
N LEU A 261 3.06 -7.38 -3.44
CA LEU A 261 4.06 -7.91 -4.37
C LEU A 261 4.92 -9.03 -3.76
N ARG A 262 4.72 -9.35 -2.47
CA ARG A 262 5.51 -10.33 -1.69
C ARG A 262 7.01 -10.07 -1.69
N ILE A 263 7.38 -8.81 -1.74
CA ILE A 263 8.77 -8.38 -1.60
C ILE A 263 9.10 -8.27 -0.10
N PRO A 264 10.14 -8.91 0.39
CA PRO A 264 10.56 -8.79 1.79
C PRO A 264 10.67 -7.34 2.22
N ALA A 265 10.09 -6.99 3.37
CA ALA A 265 10.14 -5.63 3.86
C ALA A 265 10.48 -5.56 5.35
N VAL A 266 11.32 -4.60 5.71
CA VAL A 266 11.47 -4.14 7.09
C VAL A 266 10.66 -2.87 7.23
N ALA A 267 9.50 -2.98 7.87
CA ALA A 267 8.54 -1.91 7.97
C ALA A 267 8.38 -1.42 9.42
N MET A 268 8.48 -0.10 9.61
CA MET A 268 8.47 0.56 10.92
C MET A 268 7.06 1.07 11.23
N TYR A 269 6.52 0.69 12.39
CA TYR A 269 5.20 1.06 12.85
C TYR A 269 5.22 1.59 14.27
N SER A 270 4.29 2.49 14.59
CA SER A 270 3.87 2.74 15.98
C SER A 270 2.94 1.61 16.45
N SER A 271 2.90 1.33 17.75
CA SER A 271 2.11 0.24 18.33
C SER A 271 0.62 0.31 17.99
N GLU A 272 0.05 1.52 17.96
CA GLU A 272 -1.40 1.74 17.75
C GLU A 272 -1.90 1.31 16.36
N LYS A 273 -1.00 1.18 15.38
CA LYS A 273 -1.38 0.95 13.98
C LYS A 273 -0.88 -0.38 13.41
N SER A 274 0.07 -1.02 14.08
CA SER A 274 0.76 -2.20 13.56
C SER A 274 -0.17 -3.38 13.29
N GLU A 275 -1.11 -3.66 14.17
CA GLU A 275 -2.06 -4.78 14.03
C GLU A 275 -3.01 -4.56 12.86
N ARG A 276 -3.49 -3.33 12.70
CA ARG A 276 -4.50 -2.98 11.69
C ARG A 276 -3.92 -2.73 10.29
N TRP A 277 -2.73 -2.13 10.23
CA TRP A 277 -2.12 -1.63 9.00
C TRP A 277 -0.75 -2.22 8.70
N GLY A 278 -0.32 -3.21 9.47
CA GLY A 278 0.98 -3.84 9.35
C GLY A 278 1.24 -4.52 8.00
N LEU A 279 2.35 -5.21 7.91
CA LEU A 279 2.62 -6.09 6.77
C LEU A 279 1.62 -7.25 6.77
N TYR A 280 1.09 -7.58 5.60
CA TYR A 280 0.13 -8.67 5.43
C TYR A 280 0.72 -9.78 4.55
N ASP A 281 0.83 -10.98 5.09
CA ASP A 281 1.42 -12.15 4.40
C ASP A 281 2.74 -11.83 3.67
N ASN A 282 3.63 -11.12 4.36
CA ASN A 282 4.90 -10.64 3.82
C ASN A 282 6.07 -11.37 4.48
N PRO A 283 7.09 -11.83 3.73
CA PRO A 283 8.25 -12.54 4.27
C PRO A 283 9.24 -11.65 5.05
N GLY A 284 8.88 -10.40 5.31
CA GLY A 284 9.70 -9.42 6.04
C GLY A 284 9.44 -9.37 7.54
N ARG A 285 9.77 -8.23 8.13
CA ARG A 285 9.65 -7.96 9.58
C ARG A 285 9.00 -6.61 9.85
N MET A 286 8.14 -6.56 10.86
CA MET A 286 7.65 -5.33 11.43
C MET A 286 8.49 -4.93 12.64
N VAL A 287 8.99 -3.70 12.65
CA VAL A 287 9.67 -3.11 13.80
C VAL A 287 8.72 -2.15 14.48
N ILE A 288 8.11 -2.60 15.57
CA ILE A 288 7.04 -1.86 16.26
C ILE A 288 7.63 -1.04 17.40
N HIS A 289 7.46 0.29 17.34
CA HIS A 289 7.80 1.17 18.45
C HIS A 289 6.61 1.35 19.40
N PRO A 290 6.78 1.23 20.73
CA PRO A 290 5.66 1.30 21.67
C PRO A 290 4.99 2.68 21.76
N ALA A 291 5.66 3.75 21.33
CA ALA A 291 5.08 5.09 21.30
C ALA A 291 4.30 5.36 20.00
N SER A 292 3.51 6.45 20.00
CA SER A 292 2.74 6.90 18.83
C SER A 292 3.60 7.48 17.69
N SER A 293 4.85 7.88 17.98
CA SER A 293 5.82 8.42 17.02
C SER A 293 6.98 7.46 16.80
N LEU A 294 7.56 7.48 15.59
CA LEU A 294 8.79 6.73 15.27
C LEU A 294 10.07 7.43 15.72
N GLU A 295 9.98 8.64 16.26
CA GLU A 295 11.14 9.42 16.70
C GLU A 295 12.04 8.67 17.71
N GLY A 296 11.45 7.88 18.60
CA GLY A 296 12.17 7.08 19.61
C GLY A 296 12.68 5.73 19.10
N LEU A 297 12.31 5.27 17.91
CA LEU A 297 12.73 3.96 17.40
C LEU A 297 14.22 3.96 17.04
N SER A 298 15.04 3.15 17.71
CA SER A 298 16.47 3.12 17.48
C SER A 298 16.87 2.45 16.15
N ALA A 299 18.03 2.82 15.63
CA ALA A 299 18.56 2.23 14.39
C ALA A 299 18.93 0.74 14.59
N GLU A 300 19.39 0.36 15.76
CA GLU A 300 19.78 -1.02 16.10
C GLU A 300 18.64 -2.00 15.88
N ARG A 301 17.43 -1.67 16.36
CA ARG A 301 16.25 -2.52 16.17
C ARG A 301 15.88 -2.72 14.69
N VAL A 302 16.11 -1.71 13.87
CA VAL A 302 15.87 -1.80 12.41
C VAL A 302 17.01 -2.59 11.76
N ILE A 303 18.25 -2.42 12.20
CA ILE A 303 19.42 -3.21 11.76
C ILE A 303 19.19 -4.69 12.04
N ASP A 304 18.83 -5.05 13.28
CA ASP A 304 18.57 -6.44 13.66
C ASP A 304 17.50 -7.07 12.75
N ALA A 305 16.42 -6.34 12.48
CA ALA A 305 15.37 -6.80 11.58
C ALA A 305 15.83 -6.93 10.12
N VAL A 306 16.71 -6.04 9.65
CA VAL A 306 17.32 -6.14 8.30
C VAL A 306 18.19 -7.39 8.22
N ASP A 307 19.05 -7.64 9.21
CA ASP A 307 19.92 -8.81 9.24
C ASP A 307 19.10 -10.11 9.26
N GLU A 308 18.05 -10.20 10.09
CA GLU A 308 17.14 -11.35 10.09
C GLU A 308 16.47 -11.61 8.73
N VAL A 309 15.96 -10.55 8.07
CA VAL A 309 15.31 -10.67 6.75
C VAL A 309 16.33 -11.06 5.70
N TRP A 310 17.54 -10.50 5.78
CA TRP A 310 18.63 -10.85 4.86
C TRP A 310 18.97 -12.34 4.92
N GLU A 311 19.18 -12.86 6.11
CA GLU A 311 19.50 -14.27 6.32
C GLU A 311 18.35 -15.20 5.91
N SER A 312 17.11 -14.83 6.20
CA SER A 312 15.95 -15.69 5.95
C SER A 312 15.45 -15.69 4.51
N ALA A 313 15.51 -14.55 3.83
CA ALA A 313 14.86 -14.34 2.53
C ALA A 313 15.84 -14.10 1.37
N LEU A 314 17.01 -13.47 1.61
CA LEU A 314 17.95 -13.09 0.54
C LEU A 314 19.07 -14.10 0.37
N SER A 315 19.66 -14.61 1.46
CA SER A 315 20.77 -15.58 1.38
C SER A 315 20.42 -16.90 0.71
N ARG A 316 19.13 -17.21 0.57
CA ARG A 316 18.65 -18.44 -0.12
C ARG A 316 18.49 -18.29 -1.63
N ARG A 317 18.74 -17.12 -2.20
CA ARG A 317 18.60 -16.82 -3.63
C ARG A 317 19.94 -16.85 -4.38
N GLY A 318 21.05 -17.05 -3.67
CA GLY A 318 22.42 -17.14 -4.21
C GLY A 318 22.84 -18.53 -4.63
#